data_887622191a8c586db1007e29fdad4efb
#
_entry.id   887622191a8c586db1007e29fdad4efb
#
_cell.length_a   1.000
_cell.length_b   1.000
_cell.length_c   1.000
_cell.angle_alpha   90.00
_cell.angle_beta   90.00
_cell.angle_gamma   90.00
#
_symmetry.space_group_name_H-M   'P 1'
#
loop_
_entity.id
_entity.type
_entity.pdbx_description
1 polymer ?
#
loop_
_entity_poly.entity_id
_entity_poly.type
_entity_poly.pdbx_seq_one_letter_code
_entity_poly.pdbx_strand_id
1 'polypeptide(L)'
;MGSYEINELPELDKDKLIEILTDELPVLRAKIGISQGDISNITGISRQTYNAIETKKRKMSWNTFLSLILFYGYNEKTTDYVENIGAFTPSLKRILNVNRRTREDQ
;
A
#
# COMPACT_ATOMS: atom_id res chain seq x y z
N MET A 1 6.30 -3.53 26.51
CA MET A 1 6.29 -3.66 25.80
C MET A 1 7.19 -3.40 25.05
N GLY A 2 8.07 -3.80 25.14
CA GLY A 2 9.00 -3.55 24.18
C GLY A 2 8.47 -2.78 23.04
N SER A 3 7.50 -2.09 23.32
CA SER A 3 6.91 -1.35 22.24
C SER A 3 7.83 -0.22 21.84
N TYR A 4 7.69 0.17 20.59
CA TYR A 4 8.44 1.27 20.07
C TYR A 4 7.92 2.58 20.62
N GLU A 5 8.85 3.47 20.89
CA GLU A 5 8.46 4.85 21.08
C GLU A 5 8.04 5.41 19.74
N ILE A 6 7.06 6.30 19.75
CA ILE A 6 6.57 6.90 18.54
C ILE A 6 7.70 7.60 17.78
N ASN A 7 8.59 8.26 18.51
CA ASN A 7 9.68 8.99 17.89
C ASN A 7 10.80 8.09 17.37
N GLU A 8 10.70 6.79 17.64
CA GLU A 8 11.68 5.83 17.11
C GLU A 8 11.25 5.21 15.80
N LEU A 9 10.00 5.44 15.39
CA LEU A 9 9.53 4.91 14.12
C LEU A 9 10.07 5.75 12.97
N PRO A 10 10.34 5.12 11.83
CA PRO A 10 10.81 5.88 10.69
C PRO A 10 9.78 6.88 10.24
N GLU A 11 10.25 8.02 9.79
CA GLU A 11 9.38 8.99 9.14
C GLU A 11 9.05 8.51 7.75
N LEU A 12 7.81 8.75 7.36
CA LEU A 12 7.35 8.41 6.02
C LEU A 12 6.92 9.67 5.30
N ASP A 13 7.35 9.81 4.07
CA ASP A 13 6.83 10.86 3.20
C ASP A 13 5.55 10.31 2.56
N LYS A 14 4.45 10.47 3.26
CA LYS A 14 3.18 9.88 2.84
C LYS A 14 2.72 10.40 1.50
N ASP A 15 2.88 11.71 1.26
CA ASP A 15 2.45 12.27 -0.01
C ASP A 15 3.23 11.69 -1.18
N LYS A 16 4.52 11.47 -0.98
CA LYS A 16 5.36 10.89 -2.03
C LYS A 16 4.95 9.45 -2.31
N LEU A 17 4.72 8.67 -1.26
CA LEU A 17 4.30 7.28 -1.42
C LEU A 17 2.96 7.20 -2.14
N ILE A 18 2.02 8.08 -1.78
CA ILE A 18 0.71 8.12 -2.42
C ILE A 18 0.86 8.44 -3.90
N GLU A 19 1.71 9.40 -4.23
CA GLU A 19 1.91 9.80 -5.62
C GLU A 19 2.48 8.64 -6.44
N ILE A 20 3.50 7.98 -5.90
CA ILE A 20 4.12 6.85 -6.60
C ILE A 20 3.10 5.76 -6.87
N LEU A 21 2.33 5.37 -5.86
CA LEU A 21 1.36 4.29 -6.04
C LEU A 21 0.26 4.69 -7.01
N THR A 22 -0.25 5.92 -6.89
CA THR A 22 -1.32 6.39 -7.77
C THR A 22 -0.93 6.28 -9.23
N ASP A 23 0.30 6.69 -9.56
CA ASP A 23 0.76 6.68 -10.94
C ASP A 23 0.80 5.27 -11.53
N GLU A 24 0.94 4.25 -10.68
CA GLU A 24 1.13 2.89 -11.13
C GLU A 24 -0.10 2.01 -11.03
N LEU A 25 -1.22 2.55 -10.56
CA LEU A 25 -2.41 1.72 -10.34
C LEU A 25 -2.88 0.98 -11.60
N PRO A 26 -2.95 1.62 -12.78
CA PRO A 26 -3.38 0.88 -13.96
C PRO A 26 -2.44 -0.26 -14.31
N VAL A 27 -1.13 -0.05 -14.15
CA VAL A 27 -0.14 -1.09 -14.44
C VAL A 27 -0.29 -2.24 -13.47
N LEU A 28 -0.49 -1.93 -12.18
CA LEU A 28 -0.64 -2.96 -11.15
C LEU A 28 -1.86 -3.82 -11.40
N ARG A 29 -3.00 -3.20 -11.74
CA ARG A 29 -4.20 -3.97 -12.08
C ARG A 29 -3.96 -4.86 -13.28
N ALA A 30 -3.29 -4.32 -14.30
CA ALA A 30 -3.01 -5.09 -15.51
C ALA A 30 -2.14 -6.30 -15.22
N LYS A 31 -1.16 -6.15 -14.32
CA LYS A 31 -0.27 -7.27 -13.98
C LYS A 31 -1.01 -8.43 -13.35
N ILE A 32 -2.04 -8.14 -12.57
CA ILE A 32 -2.85 -9.18 -11.94
C ILE A 32 -3.97 -9.64 -12.86
N GLY A 33 -4.46 -8.73 -13.70
CA GLY A 33 -5.56 -9.05 -14.61
C GLY A 33 -6.91 -8.93 -13.94
N ILE A 34 -7.08 -7.99 -13.01
CA ILE A 34 -8.35 -7.84 -12.30
C ILE A 34 -8.98 -6.50 -12.63
N SER A 35 -10.29 -6.44 -12.46
CA SER A 35 -11.08 -5.24 -12.75
C SER A 35 -11.11 -4.31 -11.55
N GLN A 36 -11.58 -3.07 -11.80
CA GLN A 36 -11.79 -2.13 -10.70
C GLN A 36 -12.84 -2.65 -9.72
N GLY A 37 -13.85 -3.38 -10.23
CA GLY A 37 -14.84 -3.99 -9.37
C GLY A 37 -14.26 -5.03 -8.44
N ASP A 38 -13.30 -5.82 -8.96
CA ASP A 38 -12.62 -6.82 -8.13
C ASP A 38 -11.82 -6.16 -7.03
N ILE A 39 -11.08 -5.11 -7.36
CA ILE A 39 -10.31 -4.37 -6.34
C ILE A 39 -11.25 -3.81 -5.28
N SER A 40 -12.38 -3.27 -5.72
CA SER A 40 -13.37 -2.72 -4.80
C SER A 40 -13.84 -3.78 -3.81
N ASN A 41 -14.17 -4.96 -4.32
CA ASN A 41 -14.67 -6.05 -3.47
C ASN A 41 -13.61 -6.52 -2.48
N ILE A 42 -12.36 -6.61 -2.92
CA ILE A 42 -11.28 -7.14 -2.08
C ILE A 42 -10.89 -6.15 -1.00
N THR A 43 -10.76 -4.86 -1.36
CA THR A 43 -10.20 -3.87 -0.45
C THR A 43 -11.26 -3.11 0.35
N GLY A 44 -12.52 -3.18 -0.07
CA GLY A 44 -13.57 -2.38 0.55
C GLY A 44 -13.62 -0.94 0.07
N ILE A 45 -12.74 -0.55 -0.83
CA ILE A 45 -12.78 0.78 -1.43
C ILE A 45 -13.88 0.78 -2.48
N SER A 46 -14.77 1.78 -2.47
CA SER A 46 -15.84 1.79 -3.46
C SER A 46 -15.27 1.90 -4.87
N ARG A 47 -15.98 1.33 -5.83
CA ARG A 47 -15.55 1.35 -7.22
C ARG A 47 -15.42 2.79 -7.73
N GLN A 48 -16.35 3.65 -7.33
CA GLN A 48 -16.30 5.05 -7.73
C GLN A 48 -15.06 5.75 -7.19
N THR A 49 -14.74 5.49 -5.93
CA THR A 49 -13.55 6.08 -5.32
C THR A 49 -12.30 5.57 -6.00
N TYR A 50 -12.22 4.27 -6.22
CA TYR A 50 -11.03 3.70 -6.86
C TYR A 50 -10.84 4.28 -8.26
N ASN A 51 -11.93 4.35 -9.04
CA ASN A 51 -11.85 4.90 -10.39
C ASN A 51 -11.40 6.37 -10.37
N ALA A 52 -11.94 7.17 -9.45
CA ALA A 52 -11.56 8.58 -9.35
C ALA A 52 -10.08 8.73 -9.01
N ILE A 53 -9.55 7.84 -8.17
CA ILE A 53 -8.14 7.88 -7.82
C ILE A 53 -7.29 7.44 -9.02
N GLU A 54 -7.64 6.36 -9.65
CA GLU A 54 -6.87 5.85 -10.78
C GLU A 54 -6.83 6.83 -11.94
N THR A 55 -7.91 7.59 -12.15
CA THR A 55 -7.97 8.61 -13.19
C THR A 55 -7.46 9.97 -12.71
N LYS A 56 -6.97 10.03 -11.49
CA LYS A 56 -6.36 11.24 -10.90
C LYS A 56 -7.34 12.39 -10.71
N LYS A 57 -8.62 12.09 -10.63
CA LYS A 57 -9.64 13.08 -10.32
C LYS A 57 -9.77 13.31 -8.82
N ARG A 58 -9.21 12.41 -8.03
CA ARG A 58 -9.28 12.47 -6.58
C ARG A 58 -7.98 11.96 -6.00
N LYS A 59 -7.47 12.63 -4.97
CA LYS A 59 -6.24 12.20 -4.31
C LYS A 59 -6.54 11.02 -3.39
N MET A 60 -5.65 10.04 -3.39
CA MET A 60 -5.74 8.89 -2.50
C MET A 60 -5.50 9.32 -1.06
N SER A 61 -6.34 8.85 -0.14
CA SER A 61 -6.09 9.05 1.28
C SER A 61 -5.02 8.08 1.76
N TRP A 62 -4.45 8.36 2.94
CA TRP A 62 -3.47 7.43 3.51
C TRP A 62 -4.10 6.08 3.83
N ASN A 63 -5.34 6.07 4.31
CA ASN A 63 -6.03 4.79 4.57
C ASN A 63 -6.21 3.97 3.30
N THR A 64 -6.56 4.63 2.21
CA THR A 64 -6.68 3.94 0.92
C THR A 64 -5.34 3.42 0.46
N PHE A 65 -4.28 4.24 0.63
CA PHE A 65 -2.93 3.79 0.29
C PHE A 65 -2.57 2.52 1.05
N LEU A 66 -2.81 2.50 2.36
CA LEU A 66 -2.47 1.32 3.15
C LEU A 66 -3.23 0.09 2.70
N SER A 67 -4.53 0.24 2.38
CA SER A 67 -5.32 -0.89 1.88
C SER A 67 -4.75 -1.42 0.55
N LEU A 68 -4.42 -0.52 -0.35
CA LEU A 68 -3.91 -0.92 -1.66
C LEU A 68 -2.49 -1.48 -1.57
N ILE A 69 -1.64 -0.89 -0.74
CA ILE A 69 -0.28 -1.39 -0.62
C ILE A 69 -0.26 -2.78 0.03
N LEU A 70 -1.18 -3.05 0.95
CA LEU A 70 -1.28 -4.39 1.51
C LEU A 70 -1.69 -5.38 0.44
N PHE A 71 -2.63 -5.00 -0.42
CA PHE A 71 -3.05 -5.89 -1.49
C PHE A 71 -1.96 -6.11 -2.53
N TYR A 72 -1.44 -5.02 -3.11
CA TYR A 72 -0.44 -5.13 -4.17
C TYR A 72 0.92 -5.58 -3.66
N GLY A 73 1.25 -5.21 -2.43
CA GLY A 73 2.55 -5.53 -1.84
C GLY A 73 2.70 -6.98 -1.45
N TYR A 74 1.59 -7.65 -1.16
CA TYR A 74 1.62 -9.06 -0.78
C TYR A 74 1.10 -9.98 -1.88
N ASN A 75 0.71 -9.44 -3.02
CA ASN A 75 0.32 -10.25 -4.16
C ASN A 75 1.58 -10.68 -4.92
N GLU A 76 1.70 -11.99 -5.17
CA GLU A 76 2.94 -12.51 -5.78
C GLU A 76 3.23 -11.90 -7.15
N LYS A 77 2.21 -11.41 -7.84
CA LYS A 77 2.41 -10.85 -9.18
C LYS A 77 2.84 -9.40 -9.16
N THR A 78 2.71 -8.71 -8.05
CA THR A 78 2.99 -7.28 -7.97
C THR A 78 3.95 -6.90 -6.86
N THR A 79 4.30 -7.84 -5.96
CA THR A 79 5.13 -7.51 -4.81
C THR A 79 6.48 -6.92 -5.21
N ASP A 80 7.17 -7.54 -6.16
CA ASP A 80 8.47 -7.02 -6.59
C ASP A 80 8.33 -5.65 -7.26
N TYR A 81 7.26 -5.48 -8.01
CA TYR A 81 7.05 -4.24 -8.73
C TYR A 81 6.85 -3.06 -7.77
N VAL A 82 5.99 -3.22 -6.76
CA VAL A 82 5.76 -2.11 -5.82
C VAL A 82 6.99 -1.81 -4.98
N GLU A 83 7.84 -2.81 -4.73
CA GLU A 83 9.10 -2.55 -4.05
C GLU A 83 10.05 -1.77 -4.96
N ASN A 84 10.15 -2.18 -6.21
CA ASN A 84 11.07 -1.55 -7.15
C ASN A 84 10.72 -0.11 -7.46
N ILE A 85 9.45 0.23 -7.51
CA ILE A 85 9.04 1.62 -7.77
C ILE A 85 9.13 2.50 -6.54
N GLY A 86 9.44 1.92 -5.38
CA GLY A 86 9.59 2.69 -4.16
C GLY A 86 8.30 2.96 -3.40
N ALA A 87 7.23 2.22 -3.72
CA ALA A 87 5.97 2.39 -3.01
C ALA A 87 5.89 1.54 -1.75
N PHE A 88 6.59 0.41 -1.70
CA PHE A 88 6.58 -0.49 -0.54
C PHE A 88 8.00 -0.55 0.01
N THR A 89 8.35 0.46 0.79
CA THR A 89 9.73 0.67 1.24
C THR A 89 10.06 -0.18 2.47
N PRO A 90 11.35 -0.39 2.74
CA PRO A 90 11.75 -1.06 3.99
C PRO A 90 11.22 -0.35 5.23
N SER A 91 11.18 0.98 5.22
CA SER A 91 10.65 1.74 6.36
C SER A 91 9.18 1.42 6.60
N LEU A 92 8.39 1.37 5.53
CA LEU A 92 6.97 1.05 5.66
C LEU A 92 6.78 -0.39 6.12
N LYS A 93 7.54 -1.32 5.57
CA LYS A 93 7.48 -2.72 5.98
C LYS A 93 7.80 -2.87 7.45
N ARG A 94 8.79 -2.14 7.92
CA ARG A 94 9.20 -2.21 9.31
C ARG A 94 8.07 -1.78 10.25
N ILE A 95 7.38 -0.71 9.89
CA ILE A 95 6.25 -0.26 10.67
C ILE A 95 5.13 -1.29 10.70
N LEU A 96 4.82 -1.85 9.54
CA LEU A 96 3.73 -2.82 9.43
C LEU A 96 4.04 -4.15 10.09
N ASN A 97 5.31 -4.46 10.33
CA ASN A 97 5.73 -5.74 10.88
C ASN A 97 6.13 -5.68 12.35
N VAL A 98 5.91 -4.57 12.99
CA VAL A 98 6.33 -4.39 14.37
C VAL A 98 5.85 -5.51 15.29
N ASN A 99 4.56 -5.81 15.25
CA ASN A 99 3.99 -6.81 16.14
C ASN A 99 4.49 -8.20 15.85
N ARG A 100 4.71 -8.49 14.59
CA ARG A 100 5.21 -9.77 14.19
C ARG A 100 6.60 -10.03 14.74
N ARG A 101 7.48 -9.05 14.70
CA ARG A 101 8.81 -9.17 15.27
C ARG A 101 8.75 -9.47 16.74
N THR A 102 7.90 -8.77 17.47
CA THR A 102 7.77 -8.95 18.89
C THR A 102 7.42 -10.38 19.23
N ARG A 103 6.50 -10.96 18.48
CA ARG A 103 6.09 -12.33 18.70
C ARG A 103 7.19 -13.32 18.44
N GLU A 104 7.99 -13.07 17.44
CA GLU A 104 9.06 -13.99 17.08
C GLU A 104 10.17 -14.00 18.10
N ASP A 105 10.29 -12.98 18.88
CA ASP A 105 11.33 -12.91 19.90
C ASP A 105 11.06 -13.84 21.07
N GLN A 106 9.93 -14.49 21.10
CA GLN A 106 9.62 -15.41 22.17
C GLN A 106 10.00 -16.86 21.82
#